data_fceb0b36ff1eb606c5933b5c474f2c14
#
_entry.id   fceb0b36ff1eb606c5933b5c474f2c14
#
_cell.length_a   1.000
_cell.length_b   1.000
_cell.length_c   1.000
_cell.angle_alpha   90.00
_cell.angle_beta   90.00
_cell.angle_gamma   90.00
#
_symmetry.space_group_name_H-M   'P 1'
#
loop_
_entity.id
_entity.type
_entity.pdbx_description
1 polymer ?
#
loop_
_entity_poly.entity_id
_entity_poly.type
_entity_poly.pdbx_seq_one_letter_code
_entity_poly.pdbx_strand_id
1 'polypeptide(L)'
;KWIVAYTLDNAPVTYYYYDRAARKASYLFTNRKALEGLQLSSMHPAVITARDGLKLVNYYTLPYLYEGFDKPDHPLPMVLFVHGGPWGRDEWGYHPYHQMLANRGYMVMSVNFRSSTGFGKEHLNAGNLEWAGKMHHDLLDSVNWAIREGMADPTRIAIMGGSYGGYATLVGLTFTPDVFACGVDIVGPSNLFTLINSVPPYWMPMIEMFAKRMGDHRTEEGKALLKSRSPLTYVDRIKRPLLIGQGANDPRVNQAESDQIVNAMQEKNIPVTYVLYSDEGHGFARPENNISFTAVAEAFLAKHLGGRYEPINNAFSGSSIQVPAGAEGVPGLEDALKRTQA
;
A
#
# COMPACT_ATOMS: atom_id res chain seq x y z
N LYS A 1 12.08 19.23 33.49
CA LYS A 1 11.72 19.80 32.19
C LYS A 1 11.65 18.65 31.19
N TRP A 2 10.61 18.64 30.34
CA TRP A 2 10.39 17.58 29.33
C TRP A 2 10.13 18.19 27.97
N ILE A 3 10.49 17.46 26.92
CA ILE A 3 9.93 17.64 25.59
C ILE A 3 8.80 16.63 25.47
N VAL A 4 7.60 17.10 25.14
CA VAL A 4 6.41 16.27 25.00
C VAL A 4 5.95 16.34 23.55
N ALA A 5 5.77 15.18 22.93
CA ALA A 5 5.22 15.05 21.59
C ALA A 5 3.78 14.55 21.69
N TYR A 6 2.84 15.26 21.04
CA TYR A 6 1.48 14.80 20.85
C TYR A 6 1.30 14.28 19.44
N THR A 7 0.92 13.01 19.35
CA THR A 7 0.56 12.36 18.09
C THR A 7 -0.97 12.31 17.99
N LEU A 8 -1.48 12.89 16.92
CA LEU A 8 -2.90 12.88 16.55
C LEU A 8 -3.07 12.15 15.21
N ASP A 9 -4.28 11.76 14.90
CA ASP A 9 -4.66 11.14 13.63
C ASP A 9 -4.96 12.18 12.53
N ASN A 10 -5.47 13.33 12.92
CA ASN A 10 -5.93 14.41 12.06
C ASN A 10 -5.11 15.71 12.18
N ALA A 11 -3.88 15.60 12.66
CA ALA A 11 -2.96 16.74 12.76
C ALA A 11 -1.50 16.27 12.72
N PRO A 12 -0.55 17.15 12.35
CA PRO A 12 0.87 16.83 12.46
C PRO A 12 1.30 16.66 13.92
N VAL A 13 2.38 15.89 14.15
CA VAL A 13 2.94 15.74 15.50
C VAL A 13 3.40 17.09 16.03
N THR A 14 2.90 17.46 17.20
CA THR A 14 3.15 18.75 17.82
C THR A 14 4.03 18.57 19.06
N TYR A 15 5.07 19.37 19.15
CA TYR A 15 6.05 19.33 20.23
C TYR A 15 5.89 20.51 21.17
N TYR A 16 5.96 20.22 22.48
CA TYR A 16 5.87 21.17 23.56
C TYR A 16 7.05 21.04 24.53
N TYR A 17 7.48 22.17 25.06
CA TYR A 17 8.35 22.22 26.22
C TYR A 17 7.47 22.24 27.47
N TYR A 18 7.60 21.25 28.33
CA TYR A 18 6.85 21.17 29.59
C TYR A 18 7.73 21.49 30.78
N ASP A 19 7.44 22.59 31.47
CA ASP A 19 8.04 22.92 32.73
C ASP A 19 7.27 22.26 33.88
N ARG A 20 7.92 21.28 34.55
CA ARG A 20 7.30 20.50 35.62
C ARG A 20 7.03 21.32 36.86
N ALA A 21 7.90 22.31 37.20
CA ALA A 21 7.73 23.15 38.36
C ALA A 21 6.58 24.12 38.17
N ALA A 22 6.51 24.77 37.02
CA ALA A 22 5.43 25.68 36.65
C ALA A 22 4.15 24.97 36.19
N ARG A 23 4.20 23.66 35.94
CA ARG A 23 3.12 22.84 35.36
C ARG A 23 2.56 23.46 34.09
N LYS A 24 3.43 24.00 33.25
CA LYS A 24 3.05 24.70 32.00
C LYS A 24 3.73 24.10 30.80
N ALA A 25 2.92 23.86 29.75
CA ALA A 25 3.39 23.50 28.42
C ALA A 25 3.47 24.76 27.55
N SER A 26 4.55 24.88 26.81
CA SER A 26 4.76 25.93 25.80
C SER A 26 5.00 25.27 24.45
N TYR A 27 4.27 25.71 23.43
CA TYR A 27 4.43 25.22 22.07
C TYR A 27 5.86 25.45 21.56
N LEU A 28 6.42 24.47 20.86
CA LEU A 28 7.70 24.57 20.19
C LEU A 28 7.54 24.60 18.65
N PHE A 29 7.07 23.51 18.09
CA PHE A 29 6.90 23.37 16.64
C PHE A 29 6.06 22.13 16.32
N THR A 30 5.66 22.00 15.04
CA THR A 30 5.15 20.74 14.47
C THR A 30 6.16 20.18 13.48
N ASN A 31 6.11 18.84 13.25
CA ASN A 31 6.98 18.17 12.28
C ASN A 31 6.59 18.43 10.82
N ARG A 32 5.38 19.00 10.57
CA ARG A 32 4.83 19.29 9.23
C ARG A 32 4.07 20.61 9.25
N LYS A 33 4.79 21.71 9.24
CA LYS A 33 4.22 23.07 9.34
C LYS A 33 3.15 23.35 8.26
N ALA A 34 3.33 22.82 7.05
CA ALA A 34 2.37 23.01 5.95
C ALA A 34 0.99 22.39 6.23
N LEU A 35 0.85 21.53 7.22
CA LEU A 35 -0.42 20.91 7.60
C LEU A 35 -1.09 21.63 8.79
N GLU A 36 -0.47 22.63 9.37
CA GLU A 36 -1.06 23.39 10.48
C GLU A 36 -2.34 24.10 10.03
N GLY A 37 -3.42 23.89 10.77
CA GLY A 37 -4.71 24.54 10.50
C GLY A 37 -5.50 23.95 9.34
N LEU A 38 -5.00 22.91 8.67
CA LEU A 38 -5.78 22.20 7.66
C LEU A 38 -6.81 21.27 8.30
N GLN A 39 -7.95 21.13 7.63
CA GLN A 39 -9.00 20.18 8.00
C GLN A 39 -8.61 18.79 7.50
N LEU A 40 -8.14 17.95 8.42
CA LEU A 40 -7.74 16.57 8.16
C LEU A 40 -8.76 15.60 8.76
N SER A 41 -8.89 14.43 8.16
CA SER A 41 -9.86 13.41 8.56
C SER A 41 -9.36 12.58 9.75
N SER A 42 -10.26 12.22 10.65
CA SER A 42 -9.98 11.33 11.77
C SER A 42 -9.81 9.87 11.33
N MET A 43 -9.01 9.12 12.08
CA MET A 43 -8.77 7.69 11.86
C MET A 43 -9.53 6.87 12.91
N HIS A 44 -10.37 5.96 12.45
CA HIS A 44 -11.21 5.12 13.28
C HIS A 44 -10.62 3.72 13.44
N PRO A 45 -10.44 3.20 14.67
CA PRO A 45 -10.06 1.81 14.89
C PRO A 45 -11.26 0.89 14.78
N ALA A 46 -11.06 -0.31 14.24
CA ALA A 46 -12.07 -1.37 14.21
C ALA A 46 -11.42 -2.73 14.48
N VAL A 47 -12.03 -3.53 15.34
CA VAL A 47 -11.62 -4.92 15.56
C VAL A 47 -12.55 -5.84 14.78
N ILE A 48 -12.03 -6.46 13.73
CA ILE A 48 -12.78 -7.35 12.84
C ILE A 48 -12.42 -8.79 13.17
N THR A 49 -13.41 -9.68 13.13
CA THR A 49 -13.18 -11.11 13.31
C THR A 49 -13.04 -11.76 11.95
N ALA A 50 -11.85 -12.34 11.69
CA ALA A 50 -11.59 -13.14 10.50
C ALA A 50 -12.49 -14.39 10.48
N ARG A 51 -12.67 -15.00 9.32
CA ARG A 51 -13.51 -16.19 9.11
C ARG A 51 -13.14 -17.40 9.99
N ASP A 52 -11.90 -17.47 10.46
CA ASP A 52 -11.40 -18.51 11.37
C ASP A 52 -11.33 -18.05 12.83
N GLY A 53 -11.90 -16.90 13.15
CA GLY A 53 -12.03 -16.39 14.53
C GLY A 53 -10.89 -15.48 14.99
N LEU A 54 -9.82 -15.31 14.22
CA LEU A 54 -8.72 -14.42 14.59
C LEU A 54 -9.20 -12.96 14.63
N LYS A 55 -8.79 -12.22 15.67
CA LYS A 55 -9.11 -10.80 15.80
C LYS A 55 -8.08 -9.97 15.04
N LEU A 56 -8.56 -9.12 14.16
CA LEU A 56 -7.76 -8.22 13.34
C LEU A 56 -8.02 -6.77 13.77
N VAL A 57 -6.98 -6.07 14.15
CA VAL A 57 -7.07 -4.62 14.41
C VAL A 57 -6.88 -3.88 13.10
N ASN A 58 -7.88 -3.09 12.74
CA ASN A 58 -7.93 -2.33 11.50
C ASN A 58 -8.06 -0.85 11.81
N TYR A 59 -7.68 -0.02 10.86
CA TYR A 59 -7.91 1.41 10.89
C TYR A 59 -8.56 1.85 9.59
N TYR A 60 -9.56 2.73 9.67
CA TYR A 60 -10.15 3.33 8.49
C TYR A 60 -10.30 4.83 8.64
N THR A 61 -10.27 5.53 7.53
CA THR A 61 -10.43 6.98 7.43
C THR A 61 -11.51 7.27 6.39
N LEU A 62 -12.45 8.12 6.75
CA LEU A 62 -13.49 8.61 5.84
C LEU A 62 -13.10 9.99 5.27
N PRO A 63 -13.63 10.40 4.12
CA PRO A 63 -13.50 11.78 3.65
C PRO A 63 -13.95 12.79 4.73
N TYR A 64 -13.30 13.94 4.79
CA TYR A 64 -13.57 14.98 5.82
C TYR A 64 -15.05 15.40 5.89
N LEU A 65 -15.80 15.25 4.81
CA LEU A 65 -17.26 15.45 4.82
C LEU A 65 -17.98 14.66 5.93
N TYR A 66 -17.43 13.54 6.33
CA TYR A 66 -17.94 12.64 7.38
C TYR A 66 -17.22 12.81 8.72
N GLU A 67 -16.50 13.92 8.93
CA GLU A 67 -15.83 14.17 10.22
C GLU A 67 -16.84 14.18 11.37
N GLY A 68 -16.54 13.43 12.44
CA GLY A 68 -17.44 13.22 13.56
C GLY A 68 -18.48 12.11 13.39
N PHE A 69 -18.46 11.40 12.26
CA PHE A 69 -19.31 10.22 12.01
C PHE A 69 -18.45 8.96 11.86
N ASP A 70 -18.95 7.84 12.40
CA ASP A 70 -18.28 6.55 12.25
C ASP A 70 -18.57 5.87 10.89
N LYS A 71 -19.61 6.32 10.19
CA LYS A 71 -20.05 5.77 8.91
C LYS A 71 -20.51 6.86 7.95
N PRO A 72 -20.29 6.66 6.64
CA PRO A 72 -20.88 7.52 5.62
C PRO A 72 -22.40 7.24 5.50
N ASP A 73 -23.13 8.16 4.89
CA ASP A 73 -24.57 8.03 4.61
C ASP A 73 -24.89 7.16 3.38
N HIS A 74 -23.87 6.81 2.59
CA HIS A 74 -23.94 5.89 1.45
C HIS A 74 -22.60 5.19 1.25
N PRO A 75 -22.56 4.03 0.57
CA PRO A 75 -21.30 3.33 0.28
C PRO A 75 -20.35 4.15 -0.59
N LEU A 76 -19.10 4.29 -0.15
CA LEU A 76 -18.05 5.05 -0.82
C LEU A 76 -17.14 4.14 -1.66
N PRO A 77 -16.48 4.67 -2.70
CA PRO A 77 -15.33 4.00 -3.27
C PRO A 77 -14.25 3.85 -2.18
N MET A 78 -13.57 2.70 -2.16
CA MET A 78 -12.62 2.37 -1.08
C MET A 78 -11.24 2.02 -1.64
N VAL A 79 -10.20 2.43 -0.92
CA VAL A 79 -8.83 1.96 -1.13
C VAL A 79 -8.43 1.12 0.09
N LEU A 80 -8.18 -0.16 -0.13
CA LEU A 80 -7.52 -1.04 0.83
C LEU A 80 -6.02 -0.79 0.73
N PHE A 81 -5.45 -0.14 1.74
CA PHE A 81 -4.04 0.19 1.82
C PHE A 81 -3.30 -0.84 2.68
N VAL A 82 -2.43 -1.65 2.08
CA VAL A 82 -1.78 -2.79 2.73
C VAL A 82 -0.34 -2.44 3.08
N HIS A 83 0.01 -2.57 4.38
CA HIS A 83 1.38 -2.30 4.85
C HIS A 83 2.40 -3.32 4.35
N GLY A 84 3.66 -2.89 4.28
CA GLY A 84 4.81 -3.74 3.96
C GLY A 84 5.29 -4.57 5.14
N GLY A 85 6.32 -5.32 4.89
CA GLY A 85 6.93 -6.24 5.86
C GLY A 85 6.97 -7.67 5.33
N PRO A 86 6.03 -8.57 5.66
CA PRO A 86 4.75 -8.42 6.37
C PRO A 86 4.87 -8.24 7.88
N TRP A 87 6.04 -8.45 8.42
CA TRP A 87 6.36 -8.34 9.87
C TRP A 87 6.57 -6.87 10.26
N GLY A 88 5.56 -6.08 10.06
CA GLY A 88 5.36 -4.69 10.38
C GLY A 88 3.92 -4.50 10.89
N ARG A 89 3.46 -3.26 11.01
CA ARG A 89 2.08 -2.97 11.40
C ARG A 89 1.64 -1.59 10.92
N ASP A 90 0.33 -1.43 10.77
CA ASP A 90 -0.31 -0.13 10.78
C ASP A 90 -0.56 0.33 12.23
N GLU A 91 -0.47 1.63 12.45
CA GLU A 91 -0.71 2.26 13.75
C GLU A 91 -1.77 3.34 13.62
N TRP A 92 -2.50 3.57 14.73
CA TRP A 92 -3.39 4.72 14.81
C TRP A 92 -2.56 6.01 14.86
N GLY A 93 -2.94 6.97 14.04
CA GLY A 93 -2.28 8.26 13.98
C GLY A 93 -2.33 8.87 12.58
N TYR A 94 -1.67 10.01 12.41
CA TYR A 94 -1.55 10.67 11.12
C TYR A 94 -0.85 9.77 10.10
N HIS A 95 -1.55 9.46 9.00
CA HIS A 95 -1.01 8.67 7.91
C HIS A 95 -1.19 9.43 6.57
N PRO A 96 -0.10 9.77 5.85
CA PRO A 96 -0.18 10.64 4.67
C PRO A 96 -1.05 10.08 3.55
N TYR A 97 -0.98 8.76 3.27
CA TYR A 97 -1.84 8.13 2.25
C TYR A 97 -3.31 8.11 2.68
N HIS A 98 -3.61 7.86 3.96
CA HIS A 98 -4.99 7.95 4.45
C HIS A 98 -5.56 9.35 4.24
N GLN A 99 -4.80 10.40 4.58
CA GLN A 99 -5.23 11.78 4.41
C GLN A 99 -5.41 12.15 2.93
N MET A 100 -4.44 11.80 2.10
CA MET A 100 -4.50 12.12 0.67
C MET A 100 -5.67 11.41 -0.01
N LEU A 101 -5.83 10.11 0.19
CA LEU A 101 -6.89 9.32 -0.43
C LEU A 101 -8.28 9.68 0.10
N ALA A 102 -8.43 9.94 1.41
CA ALA A 102 -9.68 10.42 1.98
C ALA A 102 -10.05 11.80 1.41
N ASN A 103 -9.07 12.69 1.23
CA ASN A 103 -9.28 13.97 0.56
C ASN A 103 -9.78 13.80 -0.87
N ARG A 104 -9.42 12.71 -1.57
CA ARG A 104 -9.87 12.39 -2.93
C ARG A 104 -11.26 11.75 -2.99
N GLY A 105 -11.89 11.53 -1.86
CA GLY A 105 -13.26 11.02 -1.75
C GLY A 105 -13.36 9.52 -1.48
N TYR A 106 -12.26 8.87 -1.10
CA TYR A 106 -12.24 7.45 -0.79
C TYR A 106 -12.36 7.17 0.71
N MET A 107 -13.09 6.13 1.08
CA MET A 107 -12.81 5.43 2.32
C MET A 107 -11.44 4.76 2.19
N VAL A 108 -10.57 4.92 3.18
CA VAL A 108 -9.25 4.25 3.21
C VAL A 108 -9.24 3.26 4.36
N MET A 109 -8.81 2.04 4.11
CA MET A 109 -8.77 0.99 5.11
C MET A 109 -7.40 0.32 5.16
N SER A 110 -6.82 0.24 6.35
CA SER A 110 -5.60 -0.51 6.66
C SER A 110 -5.91 -1.67 7.59
N VAL A 111 -5.30 -2.83 7.32
CA VAL A 111 -5.56 -4.09 8.03
C VAL A 111 -4.28 -4.62 8.64
N ASN A 112 -4.27 -4.83 9.96
CA ASN A 112 -3.24 -5.61 10.60
C ASN A 112 -3.59 -7.10 10.47
N PHE A 113 -3.32 -7.65 9.28
CA PHE A 113 -3.49 -9.05 8.96
C PHE A 113 -2.54 -9.93 9.80
N ARG A 114 -2.83 -11.23 9.90
CA ARG A 114 -1.90 -12.16 10.58
C ARG A 114 -0.49 -12.04 10.01
N SER A 115 0.52 -12.17 10.82
CA SER A 115 1.92 -11.79 10.66
C SER A 115 2.25 -10.35 11.01
N SER A 116 1.27 -9.44 11.16
CA SER A 116 1.54 -8.10 11.68
C SER A 116 2.10 -8.16 13.09
N THR A 117 3.08 -7.28 13.39
CA THR A 117 3.76 -7.22 14.69
C THR A 117 2.96 -6.45 15.74
N GLY A 118 3.27 -6.66 17.02
CA GLY A 118 2.65 -5.91 18.12
C GLY A 118 1.37 -6.54 18.68
N PHE A 119 0.88 -7.64 18.10
CA PHE A 119 -0.35 -8.34 18.53
C PHE A 119 -0.07 -9.72 19.18
N GLY A 120 1.18 -9.97 19.54
CA GLY A 120 1.62 -11.21 20.18
C GLY A 120 2.08 -12.30 19.22
N LYS A 121 2.73 -13.34 19.79
CA LYS A 121 3.33 -14.43 19.01
C LYS A 121 2.32 -15.27 18.25
N GLU A 122 1.13 -15.46 18.81
CA GLU A 122 0.05 -16.22 18.17
C GLU A 122 -0.36 -15.56 16.85
N HIS A 123 -0.67 -14.27 16.88
CA HIS A 123 -1.02 -13.47 15.70
C HIS A 123 0.12 -13.46 14.66
N LEU A 124 1.36 -13.26 15.12
CA LEU A 124 2.54 -13.25 14.25
C LEU A 124 2.74 -14.63 13.56
N ASN A 125 2.66 -15.72 14.31
CA ASN A 125 2.92 -17.06 13.80
C ASN A 125 1.74 -17.64 13.00
N ALA A 126 0.53 -17.12 13.17
CA ALA A 126 -0.64 -17.52 12.39
C ALA A 126 -0.47 -17.26 10.88
N GLY A 127 0.47 -16.40 10.50
CA GLY A 127 0.81 -16.13 9.10
C GLY A 127 1.93 -17.02 8.53
N ASN A 128 2.53 -17.93 9.30
CA ASN A 128 3.57 -18.82 8.80
C ASN A 128 3.03 -19.71 7.68
N LEU A 129 3.72 -19.70 6.52
CA LEU A 129 3.35 -20.42 5.29
C LEU A 129 1.99 -20.00 4.70
N GLU A 130 1.47 -18.83 5.10
CA GLU A 130 0.14 -18.35 4.71
C GLU A 130 0.17 -17.13 3.77
N TRP A 131 1.31 -16.84 3.16
CA TRP A 131 1.39 -15.85 2.08
C TRP A 131 0.44 -16.23 0.94
N ALA A 132 -0.38 -15.29 0.43
CA ALA A 132 -1.51 -15.55 -0.47
C ALA A 132 -2.51 -16.63 0.02
N GLY A 133 -2.42 -17.01 1.29
CA GLY A 133 -3.37 -17.90 1.97
C GLY A 133 -4.24 -17.13 2.94
N LYS A 134 -4.19 -17.51 4.22
CA LYS A 134 -4.99 -16.85 5.27
C LYS A 134 -4.65 -15.37 5.46
N MET A 135 -3.40 -14.93 5.16
CA MET A 135 -3.04 -13.52 5.19
C MET A 135 -3.85 -12.71 4.16
N HIS A 136 -4.10 -13.26 2.98
CA HIS A 136 -4.99 -12.66 1.98
C HIS A 136 -6.46 -12.73 2.41
N HIS A 137 -6.88 -13.84 3.02
CA HIS A 137 -8.23 -13.97 3.56
C HIS A 137 -8.56 -12.91 4.61
N ASP A 138 -7.61 -12.52 5.46
CA ASP A 138 -7.78 -11.45 6.45
C ASP A 138 -8.11 -10.11 5.78
N LEU A 139 -7.44 -9.81 4.66
CA LEU A 139 -7.72 -8.62 3.85
C LEU A 139 -9.14 -8.67 3.28
N LEU A 140 -9.54 -9.82 2.71
CA LEU A 140 -10.89 -10.01 2.15
C LEU A 140 -11.98 -9.93 3.23
N ASP A 141 -11.73 -10.47 4.42
CA ASP A 141 -12.69 -10.42 5.52
C ASP A 141 -12.92 -8.99 5.99
N SER A 142 -11.86 -8.17 5.97
CA SER A 142 -11.94 -6.74 6.29
C SER A 142 -12.68 -5.94 5.19
N VAL A 143 -12.43 -6.23 3.93
CA VAL A 143 -13.19 -5.66 2.79
C VAL A 143 -14.68 -6.02 2.92
N ASN A 144 -14.98 -7.30 3.17
CA ASN A 144 -16.35 -7.75 3.32
C ASN A 144 -17.05 -7.12 4.54
N TRP A 145 -16.30 -6.85 5.61
CA TRP A 145 -16.83 -6.11 6.76
C TRP A 145 -17.25 -4.70 6.33
N ALA A 146 -16.40 -3.95 5.64
CA ALA A 146 -16.71 -2.60 5.18
C ALA A 146 -17.94 -2.55 4.25
N ILE A 147 -18.09 -3.57 3.39
CA ILE A 147 -19.27 -3.72 2.51
C ILE A 147 -20.52 -3.99 3.34
N ARG A 148 -20.48 -4.96 4.27
CA ARG A 148 -21.64 -5.30 5.13
C ARG A 148 -22.08 -4.15 6.02
N GLU A 149 -21.13 -3.32 6.47
CA GLU A 149 -21.44 -2.11 7.25
C GLU A 149 -22.02 -0.98 6.40
N GLY A 150 -22.14 -1.17 5.08
CA GLY A 150 -22.66 -0.16 4.15
C GLY A 150 -21.70 1.01 3.89
N MET A 151 -20.40 0.84 4.19
CA MET A 151 -19.41 1.89 4.05
C MET A 151 -18.68 1.86 2.71
N ALA A 152 -18.47 0.66 2.14
CA ALA A 152 -17.75 0.48 0.88
C ALA A 152 -18.66 0.00 -0.24
N ASP A 153 -18.53 0.62 -1.42
CA ASP A 153 -19.17 0.16 -2.66
C ASP A 153 -18.40 -1.05 -3.22
N PRO A 154 -18.99 -2.25 -3.25
CA PRO A 154 -18.30 -3.47 -3.68
C PRO A 154 -17.79 -3.42 -5.12
N THR A 155 -18.28 -2.51 -5.94
CA THR A 155 -17.88 -2.36 -7.35
C THR A 155 -16.70 -1.38 -7.52
N ARG A 156 -16.33 -0.63 -6.49
CA ARG A 156 -15.32 0.43 -6.55
C ARG A 156 -14.30 0.32 -5.41
N ILE A 157 -13.64 -0.82 -5.33
CA ILE A 157 -12.59 -1.09 -4.33
C ILE A 157 -11.26 -1.30 -5.05
N ALA A 158 -10.25 -0.51 -4.69
CA ALA A 158 -8.86 -0.74 -5.09
C ALA A 158 -8.07 -1.39 -3.97
N ILE A 159 -7.05 -2.15 -4.34
CA ILE A 159 -6.00 -2.61 -3.43
C ILE A 159 -4.69 -1.90 -3.78
N MET A 160 -4.01 -1.36 -2.77
CA MET A 160 -2.78 -0.59 -2.94
C MET A 160 -1.82 -0.90 -1.79
N GLY A 161 -0.53 -0.98 -2.07
CA GLY A 161 0.46 -1.12 -1.00
C GLY A 161 1.89 -1.19 -1.50
N GLY A 162 2.84 -1.12 -0.56
CA GLY A 162 4.26 -1.15 -0.83
C GLY A 162 4.94 -2.43 -0.34
N SER A 163 5.96 -2.91 -1.07
CA SER A 163 6.74 -4.09 -0.70
C SER A 163 5.85 -5.34 -0.54
N TYR A 164 5.72 -5.92 0.65
CA TYR A 164 4.71 -6.95 0.88
C TYR A 164 3.29 -6.48 0.50
N GLY A 165 2.94 -5.20 0.73
CA GLY A 165 1.66 -4.64 0.31
C GLY A 165 1.49 -4.61 -1.21
N GLY A 166 2.58 -4.43 -1.95
CA GLY A 166 2.61 -4.57 -3.41
C GLY A 166 2.36 -6.03 -3.84
N TYR A 167 3.04 -6.98 -3.19
CA TYR A 167 2.74 -8.39 -3.38
C TYR A 167 1.27 -8.72 -3.08
N ALA A 168 0.72 -8.20 -1.97
CA ALA A 168 -0.69 -8.38 -1.64
C ALA A 168 -1.63 -7.79 -2.71
N THR A 169 -1.24 -6.68 -3.33
CA THR A 169 -1.95 -6.11 -4.48
C THR A 169 -1.96 -7.08 -5.66
N LEU A 170 -0.81 -7.63 -6.02
CA LEU A 170 -0.70 -8.63 -7.08
C LEU A 170 -1.49 -9.91 -6.76
N VAL A 171 -1.46 -10.35 -5.50
CA VAL A 171 -2.30 -11.48 -5.02
C VAL A 171 -3.79 -11.16 -5.20
N GLY A 172 -4.21 -9.96 -4.81
CA GLY A 172 -5.61 -9.52 -4.97
C GLY A 172 -6.09 -9.64 -6.42
N LEU A 173 -5.26 -9.25 -7.39
CA LEU A 173 -5.62 -9.27 -8.81
C LEU A 173 -5.46 -10.64 -9.47
N THR A 174 -4.68 -11.57 -8.90
CA THR A 174 -4.45 -12.91 -9.46
C THR A 174 -5.27 -13.99 -8.78
N PHE A 175 -5.36 -13.99 -7.45
CA PHE A 175 -6.06 -15.03 -6.68
C PHE A 175 -7.55 -14.71 -6.52
N THR A 176 -7.91 -13.42 -6.49
CA THR A 176 -9.31 -12.96 -6.35
C THR A 176 -9.64 -11.85 -7.37
N PRO A 177 -9.53 -12.16 -8.68
CA PRO A 177 -9.55 -11.16 -9.75
C PRO A 177 -10.88 -10.39 -9.90
N ASP A 178 -11.92 -10.83 -9.23
CA ASP A 178 -13.25 -10.23 -9.31
C ASP A 178 -13.57 -9.31 -8.10
N VAL A 179 -12.69 -9.26 -7.09
CA VAL A 179 -12.94 -8.47 -5.85
C VAL A 179 -12.57 -7.01 -6.03
N PHE A 180 -11.43 -6.72 -6.67
CA PHE A 180 -10.92 -5.37 -6.79
C PHE A 180 -11.16 -4.79 -8.17
N ALA A 181 -11.49 -3.51 -8.23
CA ALA A 181 -11.68 -2.78 -9.48
C ALA A 181 -10.34 -2.44 -10.17
N CYS A 182 -9.27 -2.23 -9.37
CA CYS A 182 -7.91 -1.98 -9.86
C CYS A 182 -6.90 -2.22 -8.73
N GLY A 183 -5.60 -2.23 -9.07
CA GLY A 183 -4.51 -2.35 -8.11
C GLY A 183 -3.38 -1.35 -8.34
N VAL A 184 -2.72 -0.93 -7.25
CA VAL A 184 -1.51 -0.11 -7.28
C VAL A 184 -0.42 -0.83 -6.49
N ASP A 185 0.52 -1.41 -7.20
CA ASP A 185 1.68 -2.13 -6.66
C ASP A 185 2.88 -1.19 -6.59
N ILE A 186 3.43 -1.01 -5.39
CA ILE A 186 4.66 -0.23 -5.18
C ILE A 186 5.75 -1.20 -4.73
N VAL A 187 6.74 -1.45 -5.58
CA VAL A 187 7.92 -2.29 -5.32
C VAL A 187 7.57 -3.68 -4.76
N GLY A 188 6.48 -4.29 -5.23
CA GLY A 188 6.03 -5.60 -4.78
C GLY A 188 6.68 -6.74 -5.53
N PRO A 189 7.09 -7.84 -4.85
CA PRO A 189 7.61 -9.03 -5.52
C PRO A 189 6.48 -9.78 -6.23
N SER A 190 6.72 -10.22 -7.45
CA SER A 190 5.78 -10.99 -8.26
C SER A 190 6.01 -12.51 -8.16
N ASN A 191 7.21 -12.92 -7.75
CA ASN A 191 7.61 -14.32 -7.64
C ASN A 191 8.44 -14.55 -6.36
N LEU A 192 7.90 -15.30 -5.42
CA LEU A 192 8.53 -15.54 -4.12
C LEU A 192 9.83 -16.35 -4.23
N PHE A 193 9.97 -17.20 -5.26
CA PHE A 193 11.19 -17.97 -5.48
C PHE A 193 12.34 -17.07 -5.94
N THR A 194 12.10 -16.18 -6.90
CA THR A 194 13.11 -15.22 -7.37
C THR A 194 13.46 -14.21 -6.29
N LEU A 195 12.46 -13.77 -5.52
CA LEU A 195 12.67 -12.89 -4.38
C LEU A 195 13.66 -13.49 -3.37
N ILE A 196 13.44 -14.73 -2.91
CA ILE A 196 14.32 -15.39 -1.91
C ILE A 196 15.72 -15.61 -2.47
N ASN A 197 15.84 -15.94 -3.74
CA ASN A 197 17.15 -16.15 -4.38
C ASN A 197 17.92 -14.86 -4.68
N SER A 198 17.27 -13.70 -4.56
CA SER A 198 17.88 -12.39 -4.80
C SER A 198 18.03 -11.54 -3.53
N VAL A 199 17.85 -12.12 -2.35
CA VAL A 199 17.99 -11.38 -1.10
C VAL A 199 19.40 -10.79 -0.94
N PRO A 200 19.49 -9.52 -0.48
CA PRO A 200 20.78 -8.87 -0.31
C PRO A 200 21.61 -9.53 0.79
N PRO A 201 22.96 -9.43 0.75
CA PRO A 201 23.85 -10.08 1.73
C PRO A 201 23.50 -9.77 3.19
N TYR A 202 23.04 -8.58 3.49
CA TYR A 202 22.64 -8.19 4.85
C TYR A 202 21.36 -8.87 5.35
N TRP A 203 20.57 -9.55 4.46
CA TRP A 203 19.41 -10.36 4.82
C TRP A 203 19.73 -11.86 4.93
N MET A 204 20.92 -12.30 4.52
CA MET A 204 21.30 -13.72 4.62
C MET A 204 21.13 -14.32 6.02
N PRO A 205 21.35 -13.59 7.14
CA PRO A 205 21.05 -14.12 8.47
C PRO A 205 19.57 -14.44 8.72
N MET A 206 18.66 -13.85 7.90
CA MET A 206 17.22 -14.06 8.02
C MET A 206 16.69 -15.19 7.12
N ILE A 207 17.55 -15.86 6.35
CA ILE A 207 17.11 -16.87 5.36
C ILE A 207 16.35 -18.03 6.02
N GLU A 208 16.74 -18.45 7.22
CA GLU A 208 16.03 -19.48 8.00
C GLU A 208 14.65 -19.01 8.44
N MET A 209 14.50 -17.74 8.75
CA MET A 209 13.20 -17.16 9.05
C MET A 209 12.31 -17.13 7.80
N PHE A 210 12.84 -16.80 6.64
CA PHE A 210 12.10 -16.87 5.38
C PHE A 210 11.67 -18.30 5.05
N ALA A 211 12.58 -19.27 5.18
CA ALA A 211 12.26 -20.69 4.98
C ALA A 211 11.11 -21.15 5.88
N LYS A 212 11.16 -20.79 7.16
CA LYS A 212 10.11 -21.14 8.14
C LYS A 212 8.77 -20.44 7.87
N ARG A 213 8.79 -19.18 7.40
CA ARG A 213 7.58 -18.34 7.34
C ARG A 213 6.96 -18.25 5.95
N MET A 214 7.74 -18.43 4.90
CA MET A 214 7.29 -18.32 3.50
C MET A 214 7.29 -19.67 2.79
N GLY A 215 8.33 -20.46 3.00
CA GLY A 215 8.58 -21.75 2.36
C GLY A 215 10.08 -21.94 2.14
N ASP A 216 10.56 -23.17 2.35
CA ASP A 216 11.99 -23.47 2.20
C ASP A 216 12.35 -23.69 0.74
N HIS A 217 12.99 -22.68 0.14
CA HIS A 217 13.43 -22.69 -1.26
C HIS A 217 14.46 -23.79 -1.60
N ARG A 218 15.03 -24.46 -0.60
CA ARG A 218 16.00 -25.57 -0.74
C ARG A 218 15.34 -26.92 -0.94
N THR A 219 14.07 -27.07 -0.54
CA THR A 219 13.29 -28.31 -0.66
C THR A 219 12.31 -28.27 -1.83
N GLU A 220 11.99 -29.42 -2.41
CA GLU A 220 11.01 -29.49 -3.50
C GLU A 220 9.61 -29.07 -3.04
N GLU A 221 9.22 -29.46 -1.83
CA GLU A 221 7.95 -29.05 -1.23
C GLU A 221 7.87 -27.53 -1.04
N GLY A 222 8.93 -26.93 -0.49
CA GLY A 222 8.99 -25.47 -0.30
C GLY A 222 9.02 -24.71 -1.62
N LYS A 223 9.73 -25.20 -2.63
CA LYS A 223 9.69 -24.61 -4.00
C LYS A 223 8.28 -24.65 -4.60
N ALA A 224 7.59 -25.79 -4.45
CA ALA A 224 6.22 -25.94 -4.92
C ALA A 224 5.27 -24.98 -4.19
N LEU A 225 5.42 -24.82 -2.87
CA LEU A 225 4.66 -23.84 -2.09
C LEU A 225 4.93 -22.42 -2.56
N LEU A 226 6.19 -22.00 -2.67
CA LEU A 226 6.56 -20.66 -3.12
C LEU A 226 6.00 -20.35 -4.51
N LYS A 227 6.09 -21.30 -5.44
CA LYS A 227 5.49 -21.17 -6.78
C LYS A 227 3.98 -21.01 -6.71
N SER A 228 3.29 -21.82 -5.89
CA SER A 228 1.83 -21.77 -5.75
C SER A 228 1.34 -20.49 -5.08
N ARG A 229 2.22 -19.77 -4.40
CA ARG A 229 1.93 -18.48 -3.72
C ARG A 229 2.45 -17.25 -4.49
N SER A 230 3.02 -17.46 -5.68
CA SER A 230 3.58 -16.38 -6.51
C SER A 230 2.56 -15.86 -7.52
N PRO A 231 2.24 -14.55 -7.50
CA PRO A 231 1.30 -13.94 -8.44
C PRO A 231 1.66 -14.19 -9.92
N LEU A 232 2.94 -14.16 -10.25
CA LEU A 232 3.44 -14.40 -11.61
C LEU A 232 2.94 -15.74 -12.18
N THR A 233 2.79 -16.77 -11.33
CA THR A 233 2.27 -18.09 -11.74
C THR A 233 0.84 -18.01 -12.29
N TYR A 234 0.09 -17.01 -11.89
CA TYR A 234 -1.35 -16.84 -12.21
C TYR A 234 -1.63 -15.52 -12.93
N VAL A 235 -0.64 -14.97 -13.61
CA VAL A 235 -0.75 -13.69 -14.32
C VAL A 235 -1.91 -13.65 -15.32
N ASP A 236 -2.24 -14.78 -15.94
CA ASP A 236 -3.35 -14.94 -16.88
C ASP A 236 -4.74 -14.75 -16.24
N ARG A 237 -4.83 -14.73 -14.92
CA ARG A 237 -6.08 -14.45 -14.20
C ARG A 237 -6.34 -12.96 -14.00
N ILE A 238 -5.36 -12.10 -14.24
CA ILE A 238 -5.53 -10.63 -14.08
C ILE A 238 -6.53 -10.13 -15.11
N LYS A 239 -7.62 -9.55 -14.62
CA LYS A 239 -8.70 -8.98 -15.43
C LYS A 239 -8.83 -7.47 -15.23
N ARG A 240 -8.13 -6.91 -14.25
CA ARG A 240 -8.31 -5.54 -13.78
C ARG A 240 -7.05 -4.70 -14.03
N PRO A 241 -7.22 -3.39 -14.23
CA PRO A 241 -6.09 -2.48 -14.42
C PRO A 241 -5.11 -2.53 -13.26
N LEU A 242 -3.83 -2.49 -13.58
CA LEU A 242 -2.72 -2.52 -12.64
C LEU A 242 -1.75 -1.39 -12.94
N LEU A 243 -1.40 -0.62 -11.90
CA LEU A 243 -0.28 0.33 -11.89
C LEU A 243 0.84 -0.26 -11.05
N ILE A 244 2.05 -0.31 -11.61
CA ILE A 244 3.27 -0.75 -10.92
C ILE A 244 4.24 0.42 -10.84
N GLY A 245 4.80 0.67 -9.65
CA GLY A 245 5.90 1.60 -9.42
C GLY A 245 7.13 0.88 -8.89
N GLN A 246 8.32 1.13 -9.48
CA GLN A 246 9.57 0.44 -9.15
C GLN A 246 10.75 1.41 -9.10
N GLY A 247 11.67 1.20 -8.15
CA GLY A 247 13.00 1.81 -8.14
C GLY A 247 14.02 0.90 -8.81
N ALA A 248 14.82 1.44 -9.75
CA ALA A 248 15.80 0.64 -10.51
C ALA A 248 16.94 0.11 -9.63
N ASN A 249 17.24 0.76 -8.52
CA ASN A 249 18.31 0.39 -7.59
C ASN A 249 17.77 -0.30 -6.33
N ASP A 250 16.58 -0.90 -6.38
CA ASP A 250 16.00 -1.58 -5.24
C ASP A 250 16.81 -2.83 -4.86
N PRO A 251 17.44 -2.85 -3.66
CA PRO A 251 18.26 -3.99 -3.23
C PRO A 251 17.45 -5.10 -2.55
N ARG A 252 16.16 -4.85 -2.23
CA ARG A 252 15.30 -5.79 -1.48
C ARG A 252 14.37 -6.54 -2.40
N VAL A 253 13.70 -5.80 -3.29
CA VAL A 253 12.83 -6.31 -4.34
C VAL A 253 13.38 -5.78 -5.66
N ASN A 254 14.23 -6.58 -6.29
CA ASN A 254 14.92 -6.19 -7.51
C ASN A 254 13.93 -5.76 -8.60
N GLN A 255 14.34 -4.80 -9.44
CA GLN A 255 13.57 -4.36 -10.60
C GLN A 255 13.03 -5.52 -11.43
N ALA A 256 13.79 -6.62 -11.51
CA ALA A 256 13.40 -7.85 -12.22
C ALA A 256 12.05 -8.43 -11.74
N GLU A 257 11.65 -8.20 -10.48
CA GLU A 257 10.33 -8.65 -9.98
C GLU A 257 9.18 -7.92 -10.69
N SER A 258 9.34 -6.62 -10.94
CA SER A 258 8.37 -5.85 -11.72
C SER A 258 8.47 -6.16 -13.21
N ASP A 259 9.69 -6.22 -13.76
CA ASP A 259 9.90 -6.48 -15.19
C ASP A 259 9.28 -7.81 -15.63
N GLN A 260 9.46 -8.89 -14.84
CA GLN A 260 8.95 -10.22 -15.21
C GLN A 260 7.42 -10.28 -15.27
N ILE A 261 6.70 -9.63 -14.36
CA ILE A 261 5.24 -9.63 -14.40
C ILE A 261 4.69 -8.69 -15.48
N VAL A 262 5.34 -7.53 -15.69
CA VAL A 262 4.99 -6.60 -16.78
C VAL A 262 5.14 -7.29 -18.12
N ASN A 263 6.28 -7.95 -18.37
CA ASN A 263 6.52 -8.69 -19.62
C ASN A 263 5.49 -9.80 -19.82
N ALA A 264 5.19 -10.58 -18.77
CA ALA A 264 4.19 -11.65 -18.86
C ALA A 264 2.77 -11.10 -19.12
N MET A 265 2.41 -9.93 -18.57
CA MET A 265 1.14 -9.27 -18.87
C MET A 265 1.09 -8.75 -20.32
N GLN A 266 2.17 -8.13 -20.80
CA GLN A 266 2.26 -7.65 -22.19
C GLN A 266 2.16 -8.78 -23.22
N GLU A 267 2.87 -9.91 -22.99
CA GLU A 267 2.77 -11.11 -23.85
C GLU A 267 1.34 -11.66 -23.96
N LYS A 268 0.53 -11.44 -22.92
CA LYS A 268 -0.87 -11.87 -22.86
C LYS A 268 -1.88 -10.77 -23.25
N ASN A 269 -1.38 -9.60 -23.67
CA ASN A 269 -2.19 -8.41 -23.96
C ASN A 269 -3.05 -7.96 -22.76
N ILE A 270 -2.56 -8.12 -21.53
CA ILE A 270 -3.19 -7.63 -20.33
C ILE A 270 -2.68 -6.21 -20.04
N PRO A 271 -3.55 -5.19 -19.94
CA PRO A 271 -3.13 -3.81 -19.73
C PRO A 271 -2.42 -3.61 -18.37
N VAL A 272 -1.26 -2.96 -18.41
CA VAL A 272 -0.49 -2.59 -17.22
C VAL A 272 0.19 -1.25 -17.46
N THR A 273 0.16 -0.36 -16.47
CA THR A 273 0.99 0.86 -16.45
C THR A 273 2.19 0.61 -15.55
N TYR A 274 3.40 0.80 -16.10
CA TYR A 274 4.65 0.60 -15.38
C TYR A 274 5.43 1.89 -15.27
N VAL A 275 5.71 2.32 -14.03
CA VAL A 275 6.48 3.51 -13.69
C VAL A 275 7.79 3.08 -13.05
N LEU A 276 8.91 3.55 -13.60
CA LEU A 276 10.27 3.23 -13.16
C LEU A 276 11.02 4.52 -12.80
N TYR A 277 11.77 4.48 -11.70
CA TYR A 277 12.65 5.55 -11.26
C TYR A 277 14.09 5.08 -11.26
N SER A 278 14.94 5.68 -12.11
CA SER A 278 16.34 5.24 -12.33
C SER A 278 17.24 5.49 -11.12
N ASP A 279 16.88 6.40 -10.24
CA ASP A 279 17.66 6.84 -9.07
C ASP A 279 17.03 6.48 -7.72
N GLU A 280 15.98 5.62 -7.72
CA GLU A 280 15.31 5.16 -6.49
C GLU A 280 15.67 3.72 -6.14
N GLY A 281 15.56 3.44 -4.83
CA GLY A 281 15.72 2.11 -4.24
C GLY A 281 14.38 1.47 -3.87
N HIS A 282 14.27 0.98 -2.61
CA HIS A 282 13.05 0.35 -2.10
C HIS A 282 12.01 1.36 -1.66
N GLY A 283 11.27 1.91 -2.61
CA GLY A 283 10.34 3.02 -2.47
C GLY A 283 10.89 4.30 -3.10
N PHE A 284 10.11 5.39 -3.01
CA PHE A 284 10.41 6.66 -3.65
C PHE A 284 10.76 7.71 -2.60
N ALA A 285 12.05 7.79 -2.28
CA ALA A 285 12.56 8.62 -1.19
C ALA A 285 12.75 10.09 -1.60
N ARG A 286 13.08 10.35 -2.88
CA ARG A 286 13.19 11.72 -3.39
C ARG A 286 11.81 12.34 -3.48
N PRO A 287 11.63 13.57 -2.96
CA PRO A 287 10.34 14.27 -2.99
C PRO A 287 9.75 14.38 -4.40
N GLU A 288 10.57 14.67 -5.41
CA GLU A 288 10.16 14.81 -6.80
C GLU A 288 9.60 13.50 -7.36
N ASN A 289 10.23 12.38 -7.03
CA ASN A 289 9.78 11.05 -7.45
C ASN A 289 8.51 10.63 -6.69
N ASN A 290 8.44 10.92 -5.40
CA ASN A 290 7.25 10.64 -4.59
C ASN A 290 6.03 11.44 -5.08
N ILE A 291 6.21 12.73 -5.39
CA ILE A 291 5.16 13.59 -5.94
C ILE A 291 4.71 13.08 -7.31
N SER A 292 5.65 12.75 -8.20
CA SER A 292 5.31 12.27 -9.55
C SER A 292 4.55 10.95 -9.51
N PHE A 293 4.98 9.99 -8.67
CA PHE A 293 4.24 8.72 -8.51
C PHE A 293 2.87 8.93 -7.91
N THR A 294 2.75 9.80 -6.90
CA THR A 294 1.48 10.13 -6.26
C THR A 294 0.50 10.71 -7.27
N ALA A 295 0.95 11.63 -8.14
CA ALA A 295 0.12 12.22 -9.19
C ALA A 295 -0.37 11.17 -10.21
N VAL A 296 0.49 10.23 -10.61
CA VAL A 296 0.11 9.11 -11.50
C VAL A 296 -0.90 8.19 -10.82
N ALA A 297 -0.63 7.79 -9.57
CA ALA A 297 -1.51 6.90 -8.81
C ALA A 297 -2.88 7.53 -8.54
N GLU A 298 -2.92 8.82 -8.24
CA GLU A 298 -4.15 9.59 -8.02
C GLU A 298 -5.03 9.61 -9.29
N ALA A 299 -4.45 9.94 -10.44
CA ALA A 299 -5.17 9.95 -11.72
C ALA A 299 -5.63 8.54 -12.12
N PHE A 300 -4.80 7.52 -11.88
CA PHE A 300 -5.15 6.11 -12.12
C PHE A 300 -6.34 5.68 -11.27
N LEU A 301 -6.29 5.92 -9.95
CA LEU A 301 -7.38 5.57 -9.04
C LEU A 301 -8.68 6.29 -9.39
N ALA A 302 -8.62 7.59 -9.73
CA ALA A 302 -9.79 8.36 -10.11
C ALA A 302 -10.48 7.80 -11.37
N LYS A 303 -9.70 7.38 -12.37
CA LYS A 303 -10.22 6.73 -13.59
C LYS A 303 -11.04 5.47 -13.27
N HIS A 304 -10.61 4.68 -12.27
CA HIS A 304 -11.20 3.36 -12.00
C HIS A 304 -12.21 3.36 -10.84
N LEU A 305 -12.11 4.31 -9.91
CA LEU A 305 -12.99 4.39 -8.72
C LEU A 305 -13.94 5.58 -8.76
N GLY A 306 -13.69 6.58 -9.63
CA GLY A 306 -14.53 7.77 -9.75
C GLY A 306 -14.29 8.82 -8.67
N GLY A 307 -13.14 8.82 -8.00
CA GLY A 307 -12.71 9.89 -7.09
C GLY A 307 -12.21 11.12 -7.85
N ARG A 308 -11.93 12.18 -7.10
CA ARG A 308 -11.30 13.38 -7.69
C ARG A 308 -9.78 13.22 -7.75
N TYR A 309 -9.14 13.98 -8.61
CA TYR A 309 -7.69 14.04 -8.74
C TYR A 309 -7.26 15.44 -9.23
N GLU A 310 -6.02 15.77 -8.98
CA GLU A 310 -5.38 16.94 -9.58
C GLU A 310 -4.73 16.55 -10.90
N PRO A 311 -4.82 17.40 -11.95
CA PRO A 311 -4.07 17.17 -13.19
C PRO A 311 -2.57 17.06 -12.89
N ILE A 312 -1.87 16.15 -13.59
CA ILE A 312 -0.44 15.88 -13.36
C ILE A 312 0.43 17.15 -13.51
N ASN A 313 0.09 18.02 -14.47
CA ASN A 313 0.76 19.32 -14.69
C ASN A 313 2.31 19.20 -14.60
N ASN A 314 2.91 19.89 -13.61
CA ASN A 314 4.36 19.97 -13.39
C ASN A 314 4.85 18.96 -12.34
N ALA A 315 4.05 17.96 -11.97
CA ALA A 315 4.40 16.98 -10.95
C ALA A 315 5.66 16.17 -11.28
N PHE A 316 6.11 16.18 -12.54
CA PHE A 316 7.34 15.48 -12.98
C PHE A 316 8.59 16.35 -12.96
N SER A 317 8.48 17.62 -12.55
CA SER A 317 9.64 18.51 -12.46
C SER A 317 10.70 17.96 -11.50
N GLY A 318 11.91 17.75 -12.01
CA GLY A 318 13.04 17.20 -11.23
C GLY A 318 12.95 15.68 -10.92
N SER A 319 11.90 15.01 -11.37
CA SER A 319 11.74 13.57 -11.21
C SER A 319 12.54 12.79 -12.27
N SER A 320 13.01 11.61 -11.90
CA SER A 320 13.63 10.63 -12.80
C SER A 320 12.62 9.66 -13.43
N ILE A 321 11.33 10.01 -13.38
CA ILE A 321 10.24 9.15 -13.86
C ILE A 321 10.44 8.68 -15.30
N GLN A 322 10.25 7.39 -15.48
CA GLN A 322 10.12 6.72 -16.78
C GLN A 322 8.86 5.88 -16.78
N VAL A 323 8.22 5.75 -17.92
CA VAL A 323 7.02 4.91 -18.08
C VAL A 323 7.25 3.93 -19.23
N PRO A 324 7.92 2.79 -18.96
CA PRO A 324 8.25 1.79 -19.99
C PRO A 324 7.03 1.14 -20.65
N ALA A 325 5.86 1.15 -19.97
CA ALA A 325 4.64 0.52 -20.50
C ALA A 325 3.38 1.25 -20.02
N GLY A 326 2.36 1.34 -20.89
CA GLY A 326 0.98 1.65 -20.55
C GLY A 326 0.71 3.08 -20.10
N ALA A 327 1.45 4.08 -20.62
CA ALA A 327 1.21 5.48 -20.30
C ALA A 327 -0.23 5.95 -20.65
N GLU A 328 -0.79 5.41 -21.71
CA GLU A 328 -2.19 5.64 -22.16
C GLU A 328 -3.23 5.14 -21.15
N GLY A 329 -2.81 4.29 -20.21
CA GLY A 329 -3.66 3.75 -19.14
C GLY A 329 -4.07 4.79 -18.11
N VAL A 330 -3.35 5.90 -17.98
CA VAL A 330 -3.56 6.92 -16.95
C VAL A 330 -3.88 8.29 -17.58
N PRO A 331 -4.96 8.96 -17.14
CA PRO A 331 -5.34 10.27 -17.69
C PRO A 331 -4.22 11.31 -17.56
N GLY A 332 -3.86 11.94 -18.68
CA GLY A 332 -2.88 13.02 -18.73
C GLY A 332 -1.41 12.60 -18.60
N LEU A 333 -1.12 11.29 -18.45
CA LEU A 333 0.25 10.80 -18.25
C LEU A 333 1.12 10.99 -19.49
N GLU A 334 0.63 10.62 -20.69
CA GLU A 334 1.37 10.80 -21.94
C GLU A 334 1.72 12.27 -22.21
N ASP A 335 0.77 13.18 -21.96
CA ASP A 335 1.00 14.61 -22.16
C ASP A 335 1.98 15.19 -21.14
N ALA A 336 1.96 14.71 -19.91
CA ALA A 336 2.92 15.10 -18.88
C ALA A 336 4.35 14.64 -19.25
N LEU A 337 4.50 13.41 -19.77
CA LEU A 337 5.81 12.89 -20.22
C LEU A 337 6.37 13.69 -21.39
N LYS A 338 5.55 14.07 -22.38
CA LYS A 338 5.98 14.91 -23.49
C LYS A 338 6.49 16.27 -23.03
N ARG A 339 5.82 16.89 -22.03
CA ARG A 339 6.26 18.19 -21.46
C ARG A 339 7.58 18.11 -20.70
N THR A 340 7.90 16.98 -20.12
CA THR A 340 9.15 16.79 -19.35
C THR A 340 10.37 16.58 -20.27
N GLN A 341 10.14 16.14 -21.52
CA GLN A 341 11.20 15.93 -22.54
C GLN A 341 11.46 17.15 -23.42
N ALA A 342 10.61 18.18 -23.35
CA ALA A 342 10.74 19.44 -24.09
C ALA A 342 11.47 20.51 -23.25
#